data_bc09b2245a45a66115e6e0f960904fd0
#
_entry.id   bc09b2245a45a66115e6e0f960904fd0
#
_cell.length_a   1.000
_cell.length_b   1.000
_cell.length_c   1.000
_cell.angle_alpha   90.00
_cell.angle_beta   90.00
_cell.angle_gamma   90.00
#
_symmetry.space_group_name_H-M   'P 1'
#
loop_
_entity.id
_entity.type
_entity.pdbx_description
1 polymer ?
#
loop_
_entity_poly.entity_id
_entity_poly.type
_entity_poly.pdbx_seq_one_letter_code
_entity_poly.pdbx_strand_id
1 'polypeptide(L)'
;MNEHDRADDATAEDAHRQLLNTLHVPEDAGEHAEALTGILLRIPENWGRWISCSRGWYPLLVELDEQLRALLPDYVIHQVKEKFGGLRYYWESGEDAHDANDRNAAQRIADLERRMELARELVNTAEKRAVVTCELCGAPGRMHRTPSPSHRYKTLCPACAEREGYVPVSSRTAT
;
A
#
# COMPACT_ATOMS: atom_id res chain seq x y z
N MET A 1 16.89 8.12 38.36
CA MET A 1 16.81 7.46 37.01
C MET A 1 18.12 6.69 36.91
N ASN A 2 18.05 5.36 37.08
CA ASN A 2 19.23 4.48 37.20
C ASN A 2 19.84 4.18 35.83
N GLU A 3 21.16 3.90 35.77
CA GLU A 3 21.87 3.47 34.56
C GLU A 3 21.25 2.22 33.89
N HIS A 4 20.60 1.38 34.69
CA HIS A 4 19.87 0.18 34.23
C HIS A 4 18.65 0.55 33.37
N ASP A 5 17.85 1.55 33.76
CA ASP A 5 16.68 2.03 33.01
C ASP A 5 17.04 2.64 31.65
N ARG A 6 18.26 3.25 31.55
CA ARG A 6 18.76 3.81 30.28
C ARG A 6 19.25 2.75 29.31
N ALA A 7 19.84 1.66 29.81
CA ALA A 7 20.32 0.56 28.96
C ALA A 7 19.14 -0.24 28.35
N ASP A 8 18.10 -0.46 29.13
CA ASP A 8 16.89 -1.16 28.67
C ASP A 8 16.09 -0.33 27.63
N ASP A 9 16.05 0.99 27.80
CA ASP A 9 15.39 1.92 26.85
C ASP A 9 16.16 1.99 25.52
N ALA A 10 17.50 2.07 25.55
CA ALA A 10 18.33 2.06 24.34
C ALA A 10 18.22 0.75 23.54
N THR A 11 18.10 -0.40 24.21
CA THR A 11 17.92 -1.70 23.54
C THR A 11 16.53 -1.83 22.91
N ALA A 12 15.50 -1.26 23.55
CA ALA A 12 14.14 -1.24 23.00
C ALA A 12 14.02 -0.34 21.75
N GLU A 13 14.68 0.83 21.77
CA GLU A 13 14.73 1.74 20.61
C GLU A 13 15.45 1.11 19.43
N ASP A 14 16.58 0.42 19.64
CA ASP A 14 17.32 -0.27 18.60
C ASP A 14 16.51 -1.44 18.00
N ALA A 15 15.84 -2.22 18.83
CA ALA A 15 14.96 -3.29 18.39
C ALA A 15 13.78 -2.75 17.57
N HIS A 16 13.19 -1.63 18.00
CA HIS A 16 12.11 -0.97 17.27
C HIS A 16 12.59 -0.45 15.90
N ARG A 17 13.75 0.21 15.86
CA ARG A 17 14.36 0.68 14.60
C ARG A 17 14.68 -0.48 13.66
N GLN A 18 15.20 -1.58 14.17
CA GLN A 18 15.46 -2.78 13.38
C GLN A 18 14.17 -3.35 12.81
N LEU A 19 13.08 -3.42 13.58
CA LEU A 19 11.77 -3.85 13.11
C LEU A 19 11.26 -2.98 11.95
N LEU A 20 11.35 -1.66 12.08
CA LEU A 20 10.89 -0.72 11.04
C LEU A 20 11.69 -0.83 9.74
N ASN A 21 12.99 -1.15 9.82
CA ASN A 21 13.89 -1.21 8.67
C ASN A 21 13.99 -2.60 8.04
N THR A 22 13.50 -3.64 8.72
CA THR A 22 13.43 -4.99 8.16
C THR A 22 12.40 -5.03 7.03
N LEU A 23 12.75 -5.67 5.92
CA LEU A 23 11.83 -5.92 4.82
C LEU A 23 10.89 -7.08 5.20
N HIS A 24 9.65 -6.76 5.54
CA HIS A 24 8.64 -7.75 5.87
C HIS A 24 7.94 -8.25 4.61
N VAL A 25 8.68 -9.04 3.80
CA VAL A 25 8.10 -9.68 2.62
C VAL A 25 7.06 -10.69 3.09
N PRO A 26 5.80 -10.64 2.60
CA PRO A 26 4.78 -11.59 3.01
C PRO A 26 5.20 -13.04 2.72
N GLU A 27 4.95 -13.95 3.68
CA GLU A 27 5.30 -15.37 3.54
C GLU A 27 4.58 -16.04 2.36
N ASP A 28 3.37 -15.55 2.02
CA ASP A 28 2.55 -16.03 0.92
C ASP A 28 2.76 -15.27 -0.40
N ALA A 29 3.85 -14.49 -0.50
CA ALA A 29 4.18 -13.69 -1.69
C ALA A 29 4.38 -14.54 -2.96
N GLY A 30 4.87 -15.79 -2.83
CA GLY A 30 5.05 -16.70 -3.95
C GLY A 30 5.89 -16.08 -5.08
N GLU A 31 5.39 -16.14 -6.31
CA GLU A 31 6.03 -15.58 -7.49
C GLU A 31 6.18 -14.04 -7.46
N HIS A 32 5.46 -13.35 -6.60
CA HIS A 32 5.53 -11.90 -6.45
C HIS A 32 6.59 -11.43 -5.44
N ALA A 33 7.33 -12.34 -4.78
CA ALA A 33 8.24 -12.01 -3.69
C ALA A 33 9.32 -10.99 -4.08
N GLU A 34 9.93 -11.12 -5.25
CA GLU A 34 10.94 -10.20 -5.76
C GLU A 34 10.35 -8.80 -6.03
N ALA A 35 9.21 -8.74 -6.71
CA ALA A 35 8.55 -7.47 -7.02
C ALA A 35 8.05 -6.76 -5.74
N LEU A 36 7.48 -7.50 -4.78
CA LEU A 36 7.06 -6.96 -3.49
C LEU A 36 8.25 -6.48 -2.65
N THR A 37 9.41 -7.14 -2.74
CA THR A 37 10.66 -6.65 -2.13
C THR A 37 11.05 -5.29 -2.72
N GLY A 38 10.94 -5.12 -4.04
CA GLY A 38 11.16 -3.83 -4.73
C GLY A 38 10.23 -2.73 -4.22
N ILE A 39 8.95 -3.05 -4.02
CA ILE A 39 7.95 -2.14 -3.44
C ILE A 39 8.33 -1.74 -2.00
N LEU A 40 8.71 -2.71 -1.16
CA LEU A 40 9.12 -2.45 0.23
C LEU A 40 10.37 -1.58 0.34
N LEU A 41 11.31 -1.71 -0.60
CA LEU A 41 12.52 -0.88 -0.65
C LEU A 41 12.24 0.60 -0.96
N ARG A 42 11.05 0.92 -1.54
CA ARG A 42 10.60 2.29 -1.77
C ARG A 42 10.04 2.96 -0.51
N ILE A 43 9.79 2.19 0.55
CA ILE A 43 9.38 2.76 1.83
C ILE A 43 10.65 3.25 2.55
N PRO A 44 10.72 4.52 2.96
CA PRO A 44 11.86 5.07 3.66
C PRO A 44 12.21 4.31 4.94
N GLU A 45 13.44 4.43 5.39
CA GLU A 45 13.85 3.91 6.68
C GLU A 45 13.03 4.53 7.81
N ASN A 46 12.77 3.74 8.86
CA ASN A 46 11.98 4.09 10.05
C ASN A 46 10.48 4.31 9.80
N TRP A 47 9.96 3.99 8.61
CA TRP A 47 8.52 4.10 8.29
C TRP A 47 7.75 2.78 8.40
N GLY A 48 8.47 1.67 8.60
CA GLY A 48 7.87 0.33 8.66
C GLY A 48 7.64 -0.27 7.26
N ARG A 49 8.58 -1.14 6.87
CA ARG A 49 8.64 -1.75 5.53
C ARG A 49 7.77 -3.01 5.45
N TRP A 50 6.44 -2.82 5.47
CA TRP A 50 5.46 -3.91 5.31
C TRP A 50 4.29 -3.50 4.42
N ILE A 51 3.63 -4.52 3.85
CA ILE A 51 2.40 -4.40 3.07
C ILE A 51 1.27 -5.02 3.90
N SER A 52 0.22 -4.23 4.20
CA SER A 52 -0.90 -4.64 5.03
C SER A 52 -2.15 -4.94 4.19
N CYS A 53 -2.02 -5.85 3.22
CA CYS A 53 -3.11 -6.45 2.48
C CYS A 53 -2.76 -7.89 2.13
N SER A 54 -3.73 -8.67 1.63
CA SER A 54 -3.55 -10.08 1.35
C SER A 54 -3.19 -10.35 -0.12
N ARG A 55 -2.72 -11.56 -0.38
CA ARG A 55 -2.12 -12.00 -1.65
C ARG A 55 -2.95 -11.78 -2.90
N GLY A 56 -4.27 -11.72 -2.77
CA GLY A 56 -5.18 -11.49 -3.92
C GLY A 56 -4.99 -10.13 -4.58
N TRP A 57 -4.35 -9.18 -3.90
CA TRP A 57 -4.03 -7.86 -4.45
C TRP A 57 -2.56 -7.69 -4.86
N TYR A 58 -1.67 -8.70 -4.63
CA TYR A 58 -0.26 -8.58 -5.03
C TYR A 58 -0.08 -8.32 -6.52
N PRO A 59 -0.83 -8.97 -7.45
CA PRO A 59 -0.73 -8.65 -8.88
C PRO A 59 -1.07 -7.17 -9.18
N LEU A 60 -2.05 -6.59 -8.47
CA LEU A 60 -2.40 -5.17 -8.62
C LEU A 60 -1.29 -4.25 -8.15
N LEU A 61 -0.61 -4.60 -7.03
CA LEU A 61 0.50 -3.81 -6.50
C LEU A 61 1.71 -3.87 -7.44
N VAL A 62 2.03 -5.03 -7.97
CA VAL A 62 3.15 -5.22 -8.89
C VAL A 62 2.93 -4.42 -10.18
N GLU A 63 1.75 -4.55 -10.80
CA GLU A 63 1.40 -3.79 -11.99
C GLU A 63 1.44 -2.28 -11.74
N LEU A 64 0.93 -1.82 -10.59
CA LEU A 64 0.95 -0.41 -10.22
C LEU A 64 2.37 0.11 -10.02
N ASP A 65 3.23 -0.63 -9.31
CA ASP A 65 4.63 -0.24 -9.10
C ASP A 65 5.39 -0.11 -10.43
N GLU A 66 5.21 -1.06 -11.36
CA GLU A 66 5.80 -1.00 -12.69
C GLU A 66 5.39 0.26 -13.46
N GLN A 67 4.10 0.60 -13.44
CA GLN A 67 3.57 1.78 -14.10
C GLN A 67 4.04 3.07 -13.45
N LEU A 68 4.06 3.14 -12.12
CA LEU A 68 4.56 4.31 -11.38
C LEU A 68 6.05 4.53 -11.62
N ARG A 69 6.87 3.48 -11.61
CA ARG A 69 8.31 3.57 -11.94
C ARG A 69 8.59 4.10 -13.33
N ALA A 70 7.74 3.76 -14.29
CA ALA A 70 7.89 4.27 -15.65
C ALA A 70 7.63 5.78 -15.76
N LEU A 71 6.79 6.33 -14.90
CA LEU A 71 6.47 7.77 -14.85
C LEU A 71 7.39 8.54 -13.90
N LEU A 72 7.66 7.98 -12.73
CA LEU A 72 8.35 8.59 -11.60
C LEU A 72 9.34 7.57 -11.02
N PRO A 73 10.55 7.42 -11.60
CA PRO A 73 11.51 6.37 -11.22
C PRO A 73 11.87 6.36 -9.73
N ASP A 74 11.93 7.55 -9.13
CA ASP A 74 12.35 7.78 -7.74
C ASP A 74 11.17 7.97 -6.77
N TYR A 75 9.94 7.60 -7.17
CA TYR A 75 8.79 7.75 -6.29
C TYR A 75 8.95 6.95 -4.99
N VAL A 76 8.41 7.50 -3.92
CA VAL A 76 8.52 6.98 -2.56
C VAL A 76 7.15 6.50 -2.09
N ILE A 77 7.12 5.39 -1.36
CA ILE A 77 5.89 4.83 -0.78
C ILE A 77 5.87 5.14 0.71
N HIS A 78 4.77 5.69 1.20
CA HIS A 78 4.56 5.93 2.62
C HIS A 78 3.85 4.75 3.30
N GLN A 79 2.87 4.15 2.61
CA GLN A 79 2.12 3.02 3.17
C GLN A 79 1.30 2.32 2.08
N VAL A 80 1.25 0.99 2.15
CA VAL A 80 0.32 0.14 1.39
C VAL A 80 -0.51 -0.67 2.36
N LYS A 81 -1.85 -0.49 2.34
CA LYS A 81 -2.74 -1.22 3.25
C LYS A 81 -4.15 -1.42 2.73
N GLU A 82 -4.83 -2.40 3.30
CA GLU A 82 -6.29 -2.53 3.26
C GLU A 82 -6.91 -1.53 4.24
N LYS A 83 -7.99 -0.87 3.84
CA LYS A 83 -8.82 -0.07 4.73
C LYS A 83 -10.28 -0.10 4.26
N PHE A 84 -11.17 -0.60 5.11
CA PHE A 84 -12.61 -0.71 4.86
C PHE A 84 -12.97 -1.43 3.55
N GLY A 85 -12.27 -2.53 3.26
CA GLY A 85 -12.46 -3.32 2.05
C GLY A 85 -11.83 -2.75 0.78
N GLY A 86 -11.06 -1.67 0.87
CA GLY A 86 -10.37 -1.03 -0.24
C GLY A 86 -8.87 -0.94 -0.05
N LEU A 87 -8.13 -0.94 -1.14
CA LEU A 87 -6.69 -0.65 -1.16
C LEU A 87 -6.47 0.82 -0.85
N ARG A 88 -5.39 1.12 -0.13
CA ARG A 88 -4.81 2.45 0.04
C ARG A 88 -3.34 2.38 -0.29
N TYR A 89 -2.93 3.22 -1.25
CA TYR A 89 -1.56 3.33 -1.71
C TYR A 89 -1.09 4.78 -1.54
N TYR A 90 -0.35 5.05 -0.45
CA TYR A 90 0.15 6.39 -0.15
C TYR A 90 1.57 6.54 -0.69
N TRP A 91 1.79 7.57 -1.49
CA TRP A 91 3.04 7.78 -2.22
C TRP A 91 3.32 9.27 -2.48
N GLU A 92 4.56 9.58 -2.86
CA GLU A 92 4.99 10.90 -3.35
C GLU A 92 5.99 10.74 -4.50
N SER A 93 6.29 11.83 -5.23
CA SER A 93 7.12 11.77 -6.44
C SER A 93 8.59 11.40 -6.18
N GLY A 94 9.12 11.71 -5.00
CA GLY A 94 10.54 11.60 -4.72
C GLY A 94 11.45 12.60 -5.47
N GLU A 95 10.89 13.38 -6.40
CA GLU A 95 11.62 14.36 -7.19
C GLU A 95 11.49 15.77 -6.60
N ASP A 96 12.63 16.43 -6.37
CA ASP A 96 12.68 17.86 -6.04
C ASP A 96 12.64 18.72 -7.30
N ALA A 97 11.52 19.43 -7.51
CA ALA A 97 11.38 20.34 -8.65
C ALA A 97 12.08 21.70 -8.46
N HIS A 98 12.60 21.98 -7.27
CA HIS A 98 13.14 23.29 -6.90
C HIS A 98 14.66 23.37 -7.01
N ASP A 99 15.18 23.63 -8.22
CA ASP A 99 16.49 24.25 -8.37
C ASP A 99 16.28 25.73 -8.76
N ALA A 100 16.51 26.63 -7.82
CA ALA A 100 16.29 28.07 -7.99
C ALA A 100 17.17 28.72 -9.11
N ASN A 101 18.19 28.02 -9.59
CA ASN A 101 19.11 28.49 -10.62
C ASN A 101 18.85 27.87 -12.01
N ASP A 102 17.85 27.00 -12.16
CA ASP A 102 17.53 26.34 -13.43
C ASP A 102 16.69 27.27 -14.33
N ARG A 103 17.25 27.64 -15.48
CA ARG A 103 16.52 28.43 -16.52
C ARG A 103 15.30 27.74 -17.08
N ASN A 104 15.19 26.40 -16.89
CA ASN A 104 14.10 25.56 -17.36
C ASN A 104 13.18 25.11 -16.20
N ALA A 105 13.30 25.70 -15.02
CA ALA A 105 12.54 25.29 -13.82
C ALA A 105 11.02 25.22 -14.08
N ALA A 106 10.44 26.22 -14.74
CA ALA A 106 9.01 26.22 -15.06
C ALA A 106 8.59 25.03 -15.93
N GLN A 107 9.40 24.66 -16.93
CA GLN A 107 9.11 23.54 -17.80
C GLN A 107 9.23 22.20 -17.07
N ARG A 108 10.22 22.05 -16.19
CA ARG A 108 10.41 20.84 -15.36
C ARG A 108 9.26 20.67 -14.35
N ILE A 109 8.84 21.77 -13.72
CA ILE A 109 7.69 21.75 -12.80
C ILE A 109 6.44 21.29 -13.53
N ALA A 110 6.12 21.89 -14.69
CA ALA A 110 4.95 21.52 -15.48
C ALA A 110 5.01 20.06 -15.97
N ASP A 111 6.19 19.55 -16.31
CA ASP A 111 6.38 18.15 -16.68
C ASP A 111 6.17 17.21 -15.49
N LEU A 112 6.72 17.54 -14.32
CA LEU A 112 6.52 16.77 -13.10
C LEU A 112 5.05 16.76 -12.68
N GLU A 113 4.37 17.91 -12.70
CA GLU A 113 2.93 18.00 -12.39
C GLU A 113 2.09 17.10 -13.29
N ARG A 114 2.37 17.09 -14.59
CA ARG A 114 1.68 16.20 -15.54
C ARG A 114 1.93 14.72 -15.23
N ARG A 115 3.18 14.31 -14.93
CA ARG A 115 3.53 12.94 -14.56
C ARG A 115 2.85 12.54 -13.24
N MET A 116 2.81 13.44 -12.27
CA MET A 116 2.11 13.21 -11.00
C MET A 116 0.61 13.04 -11.19
N GLU A 117 -0.02 13.78 -12.11
CA GLU A 117 -1.44 13.60 -12.39
C GLU A 117 -1.72 12.22 -13.00
N LEU A 118 -0.92 11.79 -13.98
CA LEU A 118 -1.01 10.43 -14.53
C LEU A 118 -0.79 9.37 -13.45
N ALA A 119 0.17 9.57 -12.56
CA ALA A 119 0.43 8.66 -11.44
C ALA A 119 -0.77 8.57 -10.47
N ARG A 120 -1.44 9.68 -10.16
CA ARG A 120 -2.67 9.69 -9.36
C ARG A 120 -3.79 8.89 -10.04
N GLU A 121 -3.94 9.01 -11.36
CA GLU A 121 -4.92 8.23 -12.12
C GLU A 121 -4.63 6.72 -12.07
N LEU A 122 -3.36 6.31 -12.14
CA LEU A 122 -2.94 4.91 -12.00
C LEU A 122 -3.31 4.36 -10.60
N VAL A 123 -2.96 5.09 -9.54
CA VAL A 123 -3.32 4.71 -8.16
C VAL A 123 -4.83 4.61 -7.99
N ASN A 124 -5.59 5.62 -8.43
CA ASN A 124 -7.05 5.61 -8.38
C ASN A 124 -7.64 4.39 -9.14
N THR A 125 -7.04 4.02 -10.27
CA THR A 125 -7.47 2.86 -11.06
C THR A 125 -7.19 1.56 -10.31
N ALA A 126 -6.02 1.40 -9.71
CA ALA A 126 -5.68 0.24 -8.89
C ALA A 126 -6.60 0.12 -7.66
N GLU A 127 -6.88 1.23 -6.96
CA GLU A 127 -7.81 1.26 -5.83
C GLU A 127 -9.25 0.89 -6.25
N LYS A 128 -9.73 1.34 -7.42
CA LYS A 128 -11.03 0.94 -7.98
C LYS A 128 -11.06 -0.54 -8.38
N ARG A 129 -9.97 -1.07 -8.92
CA ARG A 129 -9.86 -2.52 -9.22
C ARG A 129 -9.87 -3.36 -7.95
N ALA A 130 -9.22 -2.91 -6.89
CA ALA A 130 -9.17 -3.61 -5.61
C ALA A 130 -10.58 -3.84 -5.01
N VAL A 131 -11.52 -2.88 -5.11
CA VAL A 131 -12.88 -3.04 -4.56
C VAL A 131 -13.78 -4.00 -5.33
N VAL A 132 -13.32 -4.53 -6.45
CA VAL A 132 -13.99 -5.60 -7.22
C VAL A 132 -13.13 -6.86 -7.34
N THR A 133 -11.97 -6.91 -6.67
CA THR A 133 -11.04 -8.03 -6.64
C THR A 133 -10.93 -8.59 -5.23
N CYS A 134 -11.17 -9.88 -5.05
CA CYS A 134 -11.05 -10.54 -3.75
C CYS A 134 -9.66 -10.36 -3.16
N GLU A 135 -9.54 -9.75 -2.00
CA GLU A 135 -8.27 -9.51 -1.31
C GLU A 135 -7.50 -10.79 -1.01
N LEU A 136 -8.20 -11.91 -0.77
CA LEU A 136 -7.56 -13.18 -0.38
C LEU A 136 -7.09 -14.03 -1.56
N CYS A 137 -7.79 -14.00 -2.72
CA CYS A 137 -7.48 -14.93 -3.81
C CYS A 137 -7.43 -14.30 -5.20
N GLY A 138 -7.73 -13.00 -5.37
CA GLY A 138 -7.71 -12.32 -6.64
C GLY A 138 -8.92 -12.56 -7.56
N ALA A 139 -9.85 -13.45 -7.21
CA ALA A 139 -11.08 -13.67 -7.97
C ALA A 139 -12.00 -12.44 -7.92
N PRO A 140 -13.00 -12.30 -8.83
CA PRO A 140 -14.01 -11.26 -8.73
C PRO A 140 -14.65 -11.23 -7.34
N GLY A 141 -14.67 -10.06 -6.72
CA GLY A 141 -15.12 -9.87 -5.34
C GLY A 141 -16.07 -8.69 -5.20
N ARG A 142 -16.62 -8.56 -4.01
CA ARG A 142 -17.46 -7.43 -3.58
C ARG A 142 -17.30 -7.22 -2.10
N MET A 143 -17.79 -6.10 -1.59
CA MET A 143 -17.70 -5.78 -0.18
C MET A 143 -18.50 -6.73 0.68
N HIS A 144 -17.85 -7.24 1.71
CA HIS A 144 -18.42 -8.06 2.79
C HIS A 144 -18.06 -7.44 4.13
N ARG A 145 -18.76 -7.85 5.18
CA ARG A 145 -18.48 -7.42 6.56
C ARG A 145 -18.58 -8.59 7.52
N THR A 146 -17.94 -8.48 8.67
CA THR A 146 -18.20 -9.42 9.77
C THR A 146 -19.61 -9.24 10.31
N PRO A 147 -20.27 -10.29 10.80
CA PRO A 147 -21.62 -10.20 11.42
C PRO A 147 -21.58 -9.46 12.79
N SER A 148 -20.42 -9.23 13.38
CA SER A 148 -20.23 -8.55 14.68
C SER A 148 -20.64 -7.07 14.65
N PRO A 149 -21.08 -6.48 15.79
CA PRO A 149 -21.36 -5.04 15.90
C PRO A 149 -20.16 -4.14 15.50
N SER A 150 -18.92 -4.58 15.78
CA SER A 150 -17.70 -3.94 15.28
C SER A 150 -17.36 -4.48 13.88
N HIS A 151 -18.03 -3.98 12.86
CA HIS A 151 -17.87 -4.47 11.50
C HIS A 151 -16.44 -4.25 10.98
N ARG A 152 -15.83 -5.34 10.55
CA ARG A 152 -14.66 -5.30 9.66
C ARG A 152 -15.15 -5.51 8.24
N TYR A 153 -14.62 -4.73 7.32
CA TYR A 153 -14.98 -4.79 5.91
C TYR A 153 -13.83 -5.41 5.11
N LYS A 154 -14.17 -6.25 4.14
CA LYS A 154 -13.23 -6.80 3.14
C LYS A 154 -13.90 -6.95 1.80
N THR A 155 -13.15 -6.80 0.72
CA THR A 155 -13.58 -7.20 -0.62
C THR A 155 -13.25 -8.67 -0.81
N LEU A 156 -14.26 -9.52 -0.91
CA LEU A 156 -14.13 -10.98 -0.99
C LEU A 156 -14.99 -11.56 -2.11
N CYS A 157 -14.52 -12.67 -2.69
CA CYS A 157 -15.38 -13.53 -3.48
C CYS A 157 -16.31 -14.36 -2.57
N PRO A 158 -17.41 -14.94 -3.07
CA PRO A 158 -18.35 -15.72 -2.24
C PRO A 158 -17.68 -16.85 -1.46
N ALA A 159 -16.80 -17.63 -2.08
CA ALA A 159 -16.11 -18.74 -1.44
C ALA A 159 -15.18 -18.29 -0.29
N CYS A 160 -14.42 -17.21 -0.48
CA CYS A 160 -13.59 -16.66 0.57
C CYS A 160 -14.42 -16.03 1.70
N ALA A 161 -15.53 -15.36 1.37
CA ALA A 161 -16.40 -14.77 2.37
C ALA A 161 -17.04 -15.85 3.26
N GLU A 162 -17.51 -16.95 2.68
CA GLU A 162 -18.07 -18.08 3.42
C GLU A 162 -17.04 -18.71 4.36
N ARG A 163 -15.83 -19.00 3.84
CA ARG A 163 -14.74 -19.60 4.63
C ARG A 163 -14.33 -18.71 5.81
N GLU A 164 -14.28 -17.41 5.63
CA GLU A 164 -13.85 -16.43 6.64
C GLU A 164 -15.00 -15.93 7.53
N GLY A 165 -16.24 -16.40 7.30
CA GLY A 165 -17.41 -16.01 8.09
C GLY A 165 -17.91 -14.58 7.84
N TYR A 166 -17.63 -14.01 6.67
CA TYR A 166 -18.12 -12.70 6.26
C TYR A 166 -19.47 -12.78 5.55
N VAL A 167 -20.30 -11.78 5.73
CA VAL A 167 -21.60 -11.66 5.07
C VAL A 167 -21.60 -10.49 4.07
N PRO A 168 -22.37 -10.59 2.96
CA PRO A 168 -22.46 -9.49 2.00
C PRO A 168 -22.96 -8.20 2.65
N VAL A 169 -22.38 -7.07 2.27
CA VAL A 169 -22.98 -5.77 2.55
C VAL A 169 -24.14 -5.59 1.58
N SER A 170 -25.38 -5.58 2.11
CA SER A 170 -26.57 -5.30 1.29
C SER A 170 -26.47 -3.90 0.72
N SER A 171 -26.53 -3.75 -0.59
CA SER A 171 -26.83 -2.45 -1.20
C SER A 171 -28.19 -2.01 -0.69
N ARG A 172 -28.26 -0.93 0.11
CA ARG A 172 -29.53 -0.26 0.37
C ARG A 172 -30.05 0.17 -1.00
N THR A 173 -31.10 -0.48 -1.46
CA THR A 173 -31.90 0.03 -2.56
C THR A 173 -32.41 1.40 -2.08
N ALA A 174 -31.89 2.47 -2.68
CA ALA A 174 -32.50 3.78 -2.51
C ALA A 174 -33.91 3.68 -3.10
N THR A 175 -34.91 3.78 -2.22
CA THR A 175 -36.33 3.95 -2.57
C THR A 175 -36.56 5.43 -2.74
#